data_267eb8c2c404d6ecdff576bc3386c069
#
_entry.id   267eb8c2c404d6ecdff576bc3386c069
#
_cell.length_a   1.000
_cell.length_b   1.000
_cell.length_c   1.000
_cell.angle_alpha   90.00
_cell.angle_beta   90.00
_cell.angle_gamma   90.00
#
_symmetry.space_group_name_H-M   'P 1'
#
loop_
_entity.id
_entity.type
_entity.pdbx_description
1 polymer ?
#
loop_
_entity_poly.entity_id
_entity_poly.type
_entity_poly.pdbx_seq_one_letter_code
_entity_poly.pdbx_strand_id
1 'polypeptide(L)'
;TWDFLISVGIKSSKIRFRQHEGTEMAHYAEDCWDCEIFGEHGWIECVGIANRTCHDLLSHEKHSNSSSLRAWREFSEPKIESKEILAPKTSILGPMFRSKAGLVLEALEGLDELPNELPFNLTIKDGTNIEITSEMVERKVVRKNIAGEWFTPHVIEPAFGIDRII
;
A
#
# COMPACT_ATOMS: atom_id res chain seq x y z
N THR A 1 -8.81 -15.21 -20.54
CA THR A 1 -10.10 -15.92 -20.68
C THR A 1 -10.40 -16.24 -22.13
N TRP A 2 -10.47 -15.26 -23.02
CA TRP A 2 -10.83 -15.43 -24.44
C TRP A 2 -9.99 -16.52 -25.13
N ASP A 3 -8.67 -16.40 -25.10
CA ASP A 3 -7.78 -17.35 -25.79
C ASP A 3 -7.92 -18.78 -25.25
N PHE A 4 -8.16 -18.91 -23.95
CA PHE A 4 -8.44 -20.22 -23.35
C PHE A 4 -9.72 -20.84 -23.93
N LEU A 5 -10.82 -20.09 -23.98
CA LEU A 5 -12.09 -20.60 -24.53
C LEU A 5 -11.96 -20.98 -26.01
N ILE A 6 -11.26 -20.21 -26.80
CA ILE A 6 -10.94 -20.55 -28.20
C ILE A 6 -10.10 -21.83 -28.28
N SER A 7 -9.09 -21.98 -27.42
CA SER A 7 -8.20 -23.15 -27.43
C SER A 7 -8.91 -24.46 -27.10
N VAL A 8 -9.97 -24.39 -26.30
CA VAL A 8 -10.81 -25.57 -25.98
C VAL A 8 -11.97 -25.79 -26.97
N GLY A 9 -12.03 -25.02 -28.07
CA GLY A 9 -12.92 -25.25 -29.20
C GLY A 9 -14.17 -24.39 -29.24
N ILE A 10 -14.36 -23.43 -28.33
CA ILE A 10 -15.52 -22.52 -28.37
C ILE A 10 -15.34 -21.54 -29.55
N LYS A 11 -16.36 -21.43 -30.40
CA LYS A 11 -16.35 -20.50 -31.53
C LYS A 11 -16.42 -19.07 -31.07
N SER A 12 -15.57 -18.18 -31.61
CA SER A 12 -15.52 -16.77 -31.26
C SER A 12 -16.88 -16.06 -31.36
N SER A 13 -17.70 -16.40 -32.33
CA SER A 13 -19.08 -15.86 -32.50
C SER A 13 -20.05 -16.27 -31.40
N LYS A 14 -19.65 -17.21 -30.53
CA LYS A 14 -20.45 -17.71 -29.41
C LYS A 14 -19.94 -17.26 -28.06
N ILE A 15 -19.01 -16.32 -28.01
CA ILE A 15 -18.43 -15.76 -26.77
C ILE A 15 -18.80 -14.29 -26.69
N ARG A 16 -19.21 -13.84 -25.51
CA ARG A 16 -19.37 -12.41 -25.21
C ARG A 16 -18.90 -12.11 -23.79
N PHE A 17 -18.58 -10.85 -23.52
CA PHE A 17 -18.34 -10.35 -22.19
C PHE A 17 -19.46 -9.37 -21.81
N ARG A 18 -19.96 -9.49 -20.58
CA ARG A 18 -20.99 -8.66 -19.99
C ARG A 18 -20.44 -8.02 -18.71
N GLN A 19 -20.38 -6.71 -18.66
CA GLN A 19 -20.01 -5.99 -17.44
C GLN A 19 -21.20 -5.97 -16.47
N HIS A 20 -20.93 -6.15 -15.19
CA HIS A 20 -21.94 -6.01 -14.15
C HIS A 20 -22.33 -4.54 -13.95
N GLU A 21 -23.60 -4.30 -13.67
CA GLU A 21 -24.08 -3.03 -13.20
C GLU A 21 -23.71 -2.83 -11.71
N GLY A 22 -23.66 -1.57 -11.23
CA GLY A 22 -23.26 -1.25 -9.86
C GLY A 22 -24.07 -1.95 -8.76
N THR A 23 -25.31 -2.36 -9.07
CA THR A 23 -26.20 -3.09 -8.17
C THR A 23 -25.95 -4.59 -8.13
N GLU A 24 -25.26 -5.14 -9.12
CA GLU A 24 -24.93 -6.57 -9.26
C GLU A 24 -23.56 -6.91 -8.68
N MET A 25 -22.70 -5.91 -8.50
CA MET A 25 -21.32 -6.14 -8.06
C MET A 25 -21.22 -6.69 -6.64
N ALA A 26 -20.29 -7.62 -6.44
CA ALA A 26 -19.92 -8.09 -5.11
C ALA A 26 -19.28 -6.95 -4.29
N HIS A 27 -19.51 -6.94 -2.99
CA HIS A 27 -19.02 -5.89 -2.07
C HIS A 27 -17.49 -5.74 -2.01
N TYR A 28 -16.74 -6.74 -2.45
CA TYR A 28 -15.28 -6.78 -2.49
C TYR A 28 -14.69 -6.38 -3.84
N ALA A 29 -15.53 -6.17 -4.84
CA ALA A 29 -15.10 -5.91 -6.22
C ALA A 29 -15.38 -4.46 -6.62
N GLU A 30 -14.43 -3.87 -7.35
CA GLU A 30 -14.55 -2.57 -7.98
C GLU A 30 -15.15 -2.68 -9.39
N ASP A 31 -14.89 -3.81 -10.06
CA ASP A 31 -15.39 -4.11 -11.39
C ASP A 31 -15.55 -5.63 -11.55
N CYS A 32 -16.64 -6.05 -12.22
CA CYS A 32 -16.94 -7.45 -12.49
C CYS A 32 -17.44 -7.63 -13.92
N TRP A 33 -16.98 -8.71 -14.55
CA TRP A 33 -17.36 -9.11 -15.88
C TRP A 33 -17.71 -10.59 -15.93
N ASP A 34 -18.79 -10.93 -16.61
CA ASP A 34 -19.09 -12.31 -16.97
C ASP A 34 -18.59 -12.57 -18.39
N CYS A 35 -17.91 -13.67 -18.59
CA CYS A 35 -17.71 -14.23 -19.91
C CYS A 35 -18.78 -15.30 -20.13
N GLU A 36 -19.61 -15.09 -21.13
CA GLU A 36 -20.75 -15.96 -21.46
C GLU A 36 -20.52 -16.67 -22.79
N ILE A 37 -21.00 -17.90 -22.87
CA ILE A 37 -21.06 -18.68 -24.12
C ILE A 37 -22.50 -18.91 -24.53
N PHE A 38 -22.75 -18.92 -25.84
CA PHE A 38 -24.07 -19.18 -26.42
C PHE A 38 -24.26 -20.68 -26.68
N GLY A 39 -25.08 -21.31 -25.86
CA GLY A 39 -25.47 -22.74 -25.96
C GLY A 39 -26.88 -22.94 -26.45
N GLU A 40 -27.40 -24.14 -26.27
CA GLU A 40 -28.78 -24.51 -26.67
C GLU A 40 -29.87 -23.75 -25.92
N HIS A 41 -29.57 -23.34 -24.68
CA HIS A 41 -30.50 -22.61 -23.81
C HIS A 41 -30.24 -21.10 -23.76
N GLY A 42 -29.45 -20.57 -24.69
CA GLY A 42 -29.09 -19.16 -24.76
C GLY A 42 -27.68 -18.85 -24.18
N TRP A 43 -27.51 -17.65 -23.70
CA TRP A 43 -26.25 -17.21 -23.12
C TRP A 43 -26.08 -17.75 -21.68
N ILE A 44 -24.99 -18.40 -21.42
CA ILE A 44 -24.66 -18.99 -20.12
C ILE A 44 -23.31 -18.41 -19.65
N GLU A 45 -23.30 -17.86 -18.46
CA GLU A 45 -22.07 -17.43 -17.79
C GLU A 45 -21.17 -18.65 -17.56
N CYS A 46 -19.95 -18.58 -18.05
CA CYS A 46 -18.95 -19.65 -17.89
C CYS A 46 -17.68 -19.20 -17.17
N VAL A 47 -17.39 -17.89 -17.13
CA VAL A 47 -16.26 -17.35 -16.38
C VAL A 47 -16.68 -16.02 -15.76
N GLY A 48 -16.61 -15.94 -14.43
CA GLY A 48 -16.68 -14.66 -13.71
C GLY A 48 -15.29 -14.04 -13.59
N ILE A 49 -15.16 -12.75 -13.85
CA ILE A 49 -13.90 -12.01 -13.75
C ILE A 49 -14.12 -10.81 -12.84
N ALA A 50 -13.44 -10.78 -11.69
CA ALA A 50 -13.58 -9.71 -10.71
C ALA A 50 -12.27 -8.97 -10.47
N ASN A 51 -12.31 -7.64 -10.47
CA ASN A 51 -11.28 -6.82 -9.86
C ASN A 51 -11.59 -6.65 -8.36
N ARG A 52 -10.94 -7.47 -7.54
CA ARG A 52 -11.12 -7.49 -6.08
C ARG A 52 -10.38 -6.37 -5.37
N THR A 53 -9.73 -5.46 -6.11
CA THR A 53 -8.83 -4.43 -5.57
C THR A 53 -7.77 -5.04 -4.65
N CYS A 54 -7.37 -4.35 -3.61
CA CYS A 54 -6.49 -4.88 -2.55
C CYS A 54 -7.26 -5.33 -1.30
N HIS A 55 -8.59 -5.53 -1.40
CA HIS A 55 -9.47 -5.81 -0.25
C HIS A 55 -9.00 -7.02 0.56
N ASP A 56 -8.79 -8.17 -0.11
CA ASP A 56 -8.40 -9.39 0.57
C ASP A 56 -6.99 -9.31 1.16
N LEU A 57 -6.03 -8.75 0.40
CA LEU A 57 -4.65 -8.62 0.85
C LEU A 57 -4.52 -7.69 2.05
N LEU A 58 -5.25 -6.57 2.07
CA LEU A 58 -5.30 -5.67 3.22
C LEU A 58 -5.96 -6.33 4.43
N SER A 59 -7.02 -7.12 4.22
CA SER A 59 -7.68 -7.87 5.29
C SER A 59 -6.72 -8.90 5.90
N HIS A 60 -5.98 -9.63 5.08
CA HIS A 60 -4.96 -10.58 5.53
C HIS A 60 -3.82 -9.89 6.28
N GLU A 61 -3.30 -8.77 5.75
CA GLU A 61 -2.25 -7.99 6.39
C GLU A 61 -2.68 -7.53 7.79
N LYS A 62 -3.90 -7.01 7.91
CA LYS A 62 -4.47 -6.55 9.19
C LYS A 62 -4.60 -7.68 10.21
N HIS A 63 -5.06 -8.87 9.80
CA HIS A 63 -5.29 -9.98 10.71
C HIS A 63 -4.01 -10.75 11.07
N SER A 64 -3.06 -10.85 10.14
CA SER A 64 -1.77 -11.52 10.38
C SER A 64 -0.71 -10.60 10.99
N ASN A 65 -0.98 -9.31 11.05
CA ASN A 65 0.00 -8.27 11.42
C ASN A 65 1.32 -8.38 10.64
N SER A 66 1.22 -8.72 9.35
CA SER A 66 2.36 -8.96 8.46
C SER A 66 2.20 -8.23 7.14
N SER A 67 3.27 -7.58 6.69
CA SER A 67 3.34 -6.88 5.39
C SER A 67 3.88 -7.76 4.24
N SER A 68 3.91 -9.09 4.41
CA SER A 68 4.47 -10.04 3.44
C SER A 68 3.74 -10.09 2.09
N LEU A 69 2.50 -9.56 2.03
CA LEU A 69 1.69 -9.53 0.81
C LEU A 69 1.86 -8.27 -0.03
N ARG A 70 2.76 -7.37 0.38
CA ARG A 70 3.11 -6.19 -0.40
C ARG A 70 4.10 -6.54 -1.51
N ALA A 71 4.00 -5.83 -2.63
CA ALA A 71 4.92 -5.92 -3.74
C ALA A 71 5.77 -4.65 -3.82
N TRP A 72 7.01 -4.77 -4.28
CA TRP A 72 7.87 -3.63 -4.57
C TRP A 72 7.71 -3.20 -6.02
N ARG A 73 7.52 -1.91 -6.25
CA ARG A 73 7.48 -1.29 -7.57
C ARG A 73 8.60 -0.27 -7.70
N GLU A 74 9.53 -0.52 -8.60
CA GLU A 74 10.56 0.45 -8.96
C GLU A 74 9.96 1.59 -9.79
N PHE A 75 10.43 2.80 -9.54
CA PHE A 75 10.10 3.93 -10.39
C PHE A 75 10.99 3.92 -11.62
N SER A 76 10.44 4.31 -12.79
CA SER A 76 11.21 4.48 -14.02
C SER A 76 12.35 5.50 -13.86
N GLU A 77 12.12 6.52 -13.02
CA GLU A 77 13.11 7.50 -12.60
C GLU A 77 13.00 7.66 -11.07
N PRO A 78 14.15 7.68 -10.34
CA PRO A 78 14.13 7.90 -8.89
C PRO A 78 13.47 9.23 -8.54
N LYS A 79 12.54 9.21 -7.59
CA LYS A 79 11.91 10.42 -7.08
C LYS A 79 12.77 11.03 -5.98
N ILE A 80 12.94 12.34 -6.01
CA ILE A 80 13.59 13.08 -4.93
C ILE A 80 12.50 13.53 -3.96
N GLU A 81 12.48 12.91 -2.78
CA GLU A 81 11.64 13.37 -1.68
C GLU A 81 12.44 14.30 -0.78
N SER A 82 11.90 15.49 -0.54
CA SER A 82 12.48 16.45 0.39
C SER A 82 11.68 16.42 1.68
N LYS A 83 12.31 15.99 2.77
CA LYS A 83 11.71 15.98 4.11
C LYS A 83 12.45 16.97 5.00
N GLU A 84 11.70 17.86 5.64
CA GLU A 84 12.25 18.69 6.71
C GLU A 84 12.44 17.83 7.96
N ILE A 85 13.58 17.93 8.61
CA ILE A 85 13.89 17.24 9.86
C ILE A 85 14.46 18.21 10.87
N LEU A 86 14.34 17.87 12.15
CA LEU A 86 15.09 18.50 13.23
C LEU A 86 16.40 17.75 13.44
N ALA A 87 17.47 18.27 12.87
CA ALA A 87 18.80 17.69 13.04
C ALA A 87 19.35 18.01 14.43
N PRO A 88 19.65 17.01 15.28
CA PRO A 88 20.19 17.25 16.61
C PRO A 88 21.63 17.74 16.54
N LYS A 89 21.97 18.79 17.30
CA LYS A 89 23.34 19.26 17.48
C LYS A 89 24.01 18.42 18.57
N THR A 90 24.61 17.31 18.19
CA THR A 90 25.22 16.33 19.10
C THR A 90 26.30 16.91 19.98
N SER A 91 27.03 17.93 19.51
CA SER A 91 28.03 18.66 20.27
C SER A 91 27.46 19.40 21.50
N ILE A 92 26.17 19.73 21.48
CA ILE A 92 25.46 20.40 22.58
C ILE A 92 24.71 19.36 23.42
N LEU A 93 23.96 18.44 22.76
CA LEU A 93 23.16 17.43 23.43
C LEU A 93 24.01 16.43 24.22
N GLY A 94 25.17 16.03 23.70
CA GLY A 94 26.07 15.08 24.37
C GLY A 94 26.53 15.56 25.77
N PRO A 95 27.18 16.69 25.90
CA PRO A 95 27.61 17.24 27.20
C PRO A 95 26.44 17.55 28.13
N MET A 96 25.29 18.03 27.58
CA MET A 96 24.14 18.44 28.38
C MET A 96 23.41 17.25 28.99
N PHE A 97 23.15 16.20 28.23
CA PHE A 97 22.34 15.04 28.66
C PHE A 97 23.18 13.80 29.02
N ARG A 98 24.48 13.80 28.75
CA ARG A 98 25.41 12.70 29.12
C ARG A 98 24.84 11.29 28.82
N SER A 99 24.56 10.50 29.85
CA SER A 99 24.04 9.14 29.71
C SER A 99 22.63 9.06 29.05
N LYS A 100 21.88 10.15 29.11
CA LYS A 100 20.52 10.24 28.48
C LYS A 100 20.54 10.78 27.06
N ALA A 101 21.71 11.23 26.55
CA ALA A 101 21.82 11.83 25.22
C ALA A 101 21.29 10.89 24.11
N GLY A 102 21.56 9.58 24.22
CA GLY A 102 21.04 8.58 23.26
C GLY A 102 19.50 8.51 23.22
N LEU A 103 18.85 8.58 24.38
CA LEU A 103 17.38 8.58 24.46
C LEU A 103 16.76 9.86 23.86
N VAL A 104 17.45 11.00 24.03
CA VAL A 104 17.04 12.28 23.45
C VAL A 104 17.15 12.24 21.92
N LEU A 105 18.27 11.71 21.40
CA LEU A 105 18.48 11.56 19.96
C LEU A 105 17.41 10.65 19.34
N GLU A 106 17.17 9.49 19.94
CA GLU A 106 16.16 8.54 19.47
C GLU A 106 14.75 9.15 19.49
N ALA A 107 14.40 9.92 20.53
CA ALA A 107 13.12 10.59 20.62
C ALA A 107 12.96 11.72 19.58
N LEU A 108 14.03 12.45 19.26
CA LEU A 108 14.03 13.47 18.20
C LEU A 108 13.90 12.86 16.80
N GLU A 109 14.57 11.73 16.55
CA GLU A 109 14.47 11.00 15.27
C GLU A 109 13.09 10.33 15.07
N GLY A 110 12.45 9.94 16.19
CA GLY A 110 11.12 9.31 16.20
C GLY A 110 9.95 10.27 16.15
N LEU A 111 10.17 11.59 15.96
CA LEU A 111 9.08 12.54 15.81
C LEU A 111 8.33 12.32 14.48
N ASP A 112 7.06 11.97 14.58
CA ASP A 112 6.19 11.81 13.41
C ASP A 112 5.87 13.17 12.78
N GLU A 113 5.62 14.18 13.61
CA GLU A 113 5.34 15.55 13.19
C GLU A 113 6.37 16.51 13.79
N LEU A 114 6.86 17.42 12.96
CA LEU A 114 7.79 18.45 13.42
C LEU A 114 7.04 19.56 14.16
N PRO A 115 7.50 19.96 15.35
CA PRO A 115 6.90 21.08 16.06
C PRO A 115 7.03 22.36 15.25
N ASN A 116 5.96 23.16 15.23
CA ASN A 116 5.94 24.42 14.47
C ASN A 116 6.88 25.45 15.08
N GLU A 117 6.99 25.46 16.40
CA GLU A 117 7.76 26.46 17.17
C GLU A 117 8.78 25.81 18.10
N LEU A 118 9.83 26.53 18.39
CA LEU A 118 10.82 26.22 19.43
C LEU A 118 10.76 27.32 20.50
N PRO A 119 10.89 26.98 21.80
CA PRO A 119 11.14 25.65 22.35
C PRO A 119 9.87 24.77 22.41
N PHE A 120 10.06 23.44 22.50
CA PHE A 120 8.97 22.48 22.71
C PHE A 120 9.37 21.39 23.71
N ASN A 121 8.39 20.73 24.32
CA ASN A 121 8.62 19.66 25.28
C ASN A 121 8.67 18.30 24.57
N LEU A 122 9.76 17.57 24.77
CA LEU A 122 9.98 16.22 24.27
C LEU A 122 9.97 15.23 25.43
N THR A 123 9.10 14.23 25.37
CA THR A 123 9.10 13.12 26.34
C THR A 123 9.97 12.00 25.82
N ILE A 124 11.02 11.63 26.56
CA ILE A 124 11.91 10.50 26.23
C ILE A 124 11.36 9.19 26.82
N LYS A 125 11.91 8.05 26.38
CA LYS A 125 11.43 6.71 26.75
C LYS A 125 11.40 6.42 28.26
N ASP A 126 12.20 7.10 29.05
CA ASP A 126 12.24 6.96 30.51
C ASP A 126 11.17 7.82 31.23
N GLY A 127 10.30 8.50 30.49
CA GLY A 127 9.23 9.37 31.00
C GLY A 127 9.70 10.79 31.38
N THR A 128 10.97 11.13 31.15
CA THR A 128 11.50 12.49 31.44
C THR A 128 11.04 13.45 30.34
N ASN A 129 10.52 14.60 30.73
CA ASN A 129 10.21 15.70 29.82
C ASN A 129 11.41 16.65 29.72
N ILE A 130 11.79 16.95 28.49
CA ILE A 130 12.95 17.80 28.16
C ILE A 130 12.47 18.92 27.26
N GLU A 131 12.80 20.15 27.61
CA GLU A 131 12.57 21.32 26.77
C GLU A 131 13.67 21.39 25.68
N ILE A 132 13.29 21.26 24.43
CA ILE A 132 14.19 21.34 23.27
C ILE A 132 14.17 22.76 22.73
N THR A 133 15.36 23.41 22.76
CA THR A 133 15.54 24.78 22.29
C THR A 133 16.16 24.83 20.90
N SER A 134 16.16 26.03 20.29
CA SER A 134 16.78 26.27 18.98
C SER A 134 18.31 26.10 18.97
N GLU A 135 18.93 26.11 20.14
CA GLU A 135 20.37 25.84 20.29
C GLU A 135 20.70 24.36 20.13
N MET A 136 19.77 23.49 20.54
CA MET A 136 19.93 22.02 20.58
C MET A 136 19.67 21.33 19.24
N VAL A 137 18.88 21.95 18.39
CA VAL A 137 18.44 21.39 17.09
C VAL A 137 18.54 22.41 15.96
N GLU A 138 18.59 21.92 14.74
CA GLU A 138 18.60 22.73 13.53
C GLU A 138 17.58 22.16 12.54
N ARG A 139 16.74 23.00 11.95
CA ARG A 139 15.86 22.57 10.86
C ARG A 139 16.68 22.37 9.59
N LYS A 140 16.62 21.17 9.02
CA LYS A 140 17.30 20.80 7.78
C LYS A 140 16.34 20.15 6.82
N VAL A 141 16.50 20.47 5.54
CA VAL A 141 15.83 19.76 4.47
C VAL A 141 16.76 18.65 3.98
N VAL A 142 16.38 17.41 4.24
CA VAL A 142 17.09 16.24 3.74
C VAL A 142 16.40 15.77 2.46
N ARG A 143 17.19 15.57 1.41
CA ARG A 143 16.73 15.02 0.15
C ARG A 143 17.09 13.54 0.10
N LYS A 144 16.08 12.69 -0.09
CA LYS A 144 16.25 11.24 -0.22
C LYS A 144 15.82 10.81 -1.62
N ASN A 145 16.69 10.09 -2.30
CA ASN A 145 16.33 9.45 -3.55
C ASN A 145 15.53 8.18 -3.23
N ILE A 146 14.29 8.14 -3.71
CA ILE A 146 13.40 6.98 -3.56
C ILE A 146 13.36 6.26 -4.90
N ALA A 147 13.92 5.06 -4.93
CA ALA A 147 13.99 4.24 -6.14
C ALA A 147 12.68 3.51 -6.46
N GLY A 148 11.79 3.37 -5.49
CA GLY A 148 10.53 2.67 -5.65
C GLY A 148 9.67 2.75 -4.39
N GLU A 149 8.56 2.01 -4.38
CA GLU A 149 7.62 1.97 -3.27
C GLU A 149 7.09 0.56 -3.01
N TRP A 150 6.77 0.28 -1.75
CA TRP A 150 5.98 -0.88 -1.40
C TRP A 150 4.49 -0.56 -1.53
N PHE A 151 3.75 -1.40 -2.21
CA PHE A 151 2.30 -1.23 -2.37
C PHE A 151 1.58 -2.56 -2.23
N THR A 152 0.30 -2.51 -1.88
CA THR A 152 -0.57 -3.69 -1.90
C THR A 152 -1.20 -3.80 -3.28
N PRO A 153 -0.90 -4.86 -4.06
CA PRO A 153 -1.41 -4.99 -5.42
C PRO A 153 -2.92 -5.25 -5.45
N HIS A 154 -3.56 -4.89 -6.56
CA HIS A 154 -4.90 -5.35 -6.86
C HIS A 154 -4.88 -6.81 -7.28
N VAL A 155 -5.93 -7.53 -6.92
CA VAL A 155 -6.15 -8.93 -7.27
C VAL A 155 -7.19 -9.01 -8.35
N ILE A 156 -6.86 -9.62 -9.48
CA ILE A 156 -7.83 -9.97 -10.53
C ILE A 156 -8.10 -11.47 -10.41
N GLU A 157 -9.37 -11.82 -10.23
CA GLU A 157 -9.82 -13.19 -10.05
C GLU A 157 -10.65 -13.62 -11.26
N PRO A 158 -10.13 -14.48 -12.15
CA PRO A 158 -10.95 -15.20 -13.12
C PRO A 158 -11.39 -16.55 -12.53
N ALA A 159 -12.69 -16.75 -12.39
CA ALA A 159 -13.30 -17.99 -11.89
C ALA A 159 -13.98 -18.76 -13.03
N PHE A 160 -13.46 -19.93 -13.38
CA PHE A 160 -13.93 -20.75 -14.48
C PHE A 160 -14.94 -21.81 -14.04
N GLY A 161 -16.14 -21.77 -14.56
CA GLY A 161 -17.16 -22.82 -14.43
C GLY A 161 -16.94 -23.91 -15.45
N ILE A 162 -16.06 -24.87 -15.14
CA ILE A 162 -15.65 -25.92 -16.10
C ILE A 162 -16.84 -26.71 -16.64
N ASP A 163 -17.79 -27.08 -15.79
CA ASP A 163 -18.99 -27.81 -16.18
C ASP A 163 -19.91 -27.05 -17.16
N ARG A 164 -19.70 -25.73 -17.29
CA ARG A 164 -20.43 -24.86 -18.23
C ARG A 164 -19.69 -24.66 -19.55
N ILE A 165 -18.41 -25.01 -19.58
CA ILE A 165 -17.53 -24.88 -20.75
C ILE A 165 -17.50 -26.17 -21.56
N ILE A 166 -17.60 -27.32 -20.91
CA ILE A 166 -17.65 -28.67 -21.50
C ILE A 166 -19.06 -29.03 -21.90
#